data_8426895eab75d1dd98263908984825f0
#
_entry.id   8426895eab75d1dd98263908984825f0
#
_cell.length_a   1.000
_cell.length_b   1.000
_cell.length_c   1.000
_cell.angle_alpha   90.00
_cell.angle_beta   90.00
_cell.angle_gamma   90.00
#
_symmetry.space_group_name_H-M   'P 1'
#
loop_
_entity.id
_entity.type
_entity.pdbx_description
1 polymer ?
#
loop_
_entity_poly.entity_id
_entity_poly.type
_entity_poly.pdbx_seq_one_letter_code
_entity_poly.pdbx_strand_id
1 'polypeptide(L)'
;MNTLQYVVGEAKAGQPAVIRFFGRVTEETTSRFNDEFDFLENIIRPSCIRVLINSEGGSVLYGMSTYSTIANATVDTECIIEGVAASMASIIRAAGK
;
A
#
# COMPACT_ATOMS: atom_id res chain seq x y z
N MET A 1 -2.53 -19.84 -9.06
CA MET A 1 -2.41 -18.50 -9.65
C MET A 1 -2.67 -17.43 -8.61
N ASN A 2 -1.77 -16.49 -8.52
CA ASN A 2 -1.94 -15.40 -7.55
C ASN A 2 -2.87 -14.35 -8.10
N THR A 3 -3.97 -14.13 -7.39
CA THR A 3 -4.87 -13.04 -7.72
C THR A 3 -4.56 -11.88 -6.80
N LEU A 4 -4.21 -10.74 -7.38
CA LEU A 4 -3.98 -9.53 -6.60
C LEU A 4 -5.33 -9.03 -6.10
N GLN A 5 -5.42 -8.78 -4.80
CA GLN A 5 -6.67 -8.36 -4.16
C GLN A 5 -6.70 -6.89 -3.83
N TYR A 6 -5.54 -6.31 -3.55
CA TYR A 6 -5.44 -4.91 -3.12
C TYR A 6 -5.10 -4.00 -4.30
N VAL A 7 -4.49 -4.54 -5.35
CA VAL A 7 -4.22 -3.78 -6.56
C VAL A 7 -5.53 -3.52 -7.29
N VAL A 8 -5.76 -2.27 -7.66
CA VAL A 8 -6.99 -1.83 -8.33
C VAL A 8 -6.77 -1.87 -9.84
N GLY A 9 -7.58 -2.66 -10.52
CA GLY A 9 -7.49 -2.79 -11.98
C GLY A 9 -6.26 -3.56 -12.40
N GLU A 10 -5.86 -3.34 -13.65
CA GLU A 10 -4.70 -4.01 -14.22
C GLU A 10 -3.49 -3.09 -14.16
N ALA A 11 -2.42 -3.55 -13.52
CA ALA A 11 -1.18 -2.79 -13.42
C ALA A 11 -0.27 -3.12 -14.60
N LYS A 12 0.34 -2.09 -15.19
CA LYS A 12 1.20 -2.23 -16.37
C LYS A 12 2.50 -1.49 -16.18
N ALA A 13 3.56 -2.03 -16.79
CA ALA A 13 4.88 -1.42 -16.74
C ALA A 13 4.84 0.00 -17.32
N GLY A 14 5.51 0.92 -16.65
CA GLY A 14 5.64 2.30 -17.14
C GLY A 14 4.39 3.16 -16.98
N GLN A 15 3.33 2.64 -16.39
CA GLN A 15 2.10 3.37 -16.16
C GLN A 15 1.80 3.45 -14.67
N PRO A 16 0.99 4.44 -14.23
CA PRO A 16 0.62 4.52 -12.82
C PRO A 16 -0.15 3.28 -12.38
N ALA A 17 0.19 2.77 -11.21
CA ALA A 17 -0.52 1.67 -10.58
C ALA A 17 -1.24 2.18 -9.33
N VAL A 18 -2.33 1.52 -8.98
CA VAL A 18 -3.13 1.88 -7.81
C VAL A 18 -3.27 0.64 -6.93
N ILE A 19 -3.00 0.82 -5.65
CA ILE A 19 -3.18 -0.23 -4.66
C ILE A 19 -3.94 0.37 -3.47
N ARG A 20 -4.81 -0.43 -2.85
CA ARG A 20 -5.67 0.06 -1.77
C ARG A 20 -5.33 -0.67 -0.49
N PHE A 21 -5.11 0.10 0.59
CA PHE A 21 -5.05 -0.45 1.94
C PHE A 21 -6.38 -0.15 2.61
N PHE A 22 -7.12 -1.18 2.97
CA PHE A 22 -8.44 -1.01 3.56
C PHE A 22 -8.62 -1.96 4.73
N GLY A 23 -9.53 -1.58 5.66
CA GLY A 23 -9.81 -2.37 6.84
C GLY A 23 -8.78 -2.16 7.95
N ARG A 24 -8.74 -3.07 8.90
CA ARG A 24 -7.86 -2.93 10.05
C ARG A 24 -6.42 -3.27 9.70
N VAL A 25 -5.49 -2.64 10.44
CA VAL A 25 -4.06 -2.91 10.35
C VAL A 25 -3.77 -4.16 11.19
N THR A 26 -3.61 -5.28 10.53
CA THR A 26 -3.37 -6.58 11.16
C THR A 26 -2.19 -7.27 10.48
N GLU A 27 -1.78 -8.42 11.02
CA GLU A 27 -0.75 -9.24 10.37
C GLU A 27 -1.19 -9.63 8.95
N GLU A 28 -2.43 -10.07 8.80
CA GLU A 28 -2.94 -10.50 7.51
C GLU A 28 -3.00 -9.38 6.48
N THR A 29 -3.57 -8.23 6.87
CA THR A 29 -3.74 -7.13 5.91
C THR A 29 -2.42 -6.52 5.51
N THR A 30 -1.49 -6.36 6.46
CA THR A 30 -0.18 -5.78 6.14
C THR A 30 0.67 -6.75 5.33
N SER A 31 0.63 -8.04 5.64
CA SER A 31 1.37 -9.04 4.89
C SER A 31 0.90 -9.09 3.44
N ARG A 32 -0.41 -9.12 3.23
CA ARG A 32 -0.98 -9.14 1.89
C ARG A 32 -0.66 -7.86 1.13
N PHE A 33 -0.84 -6.71 1.77
CA PHE A 33 -0.56 -5.43 1.13
C PHE A 33 0.92 -5.35 0.75
N ASN A 34 1.82 -5.70 1.68
CA ASN A 34 3.25 -5.61 1.43
C ASN A 34 3.66 -6.50 0.28
N ASP A 35 3.13 -7.71 0.21
CA ASP A 35 3.43 -8.64 -0.87
C ASP A 35 2.99 -8.09 -2.22
N GLU A 36 1.77 -7.54 -2.30
CA GLU A 36 1.28 -6.98 -3.54
C GLU A 36 2.03 -5.71 -3.92
N PHE A 37 2.38 -4.88 -2.93
CA PHE A 37 3.17 -3.68 -3.20
C PHE A 37 4.55 -4.05 -3.75
N ASP A 38 5.21 -5.04 -3.15
CA ASP A 38 6.52 -5.50 -3.61
C ASP A 38 6.43 -6.08 -5.03
N PHE A 39 5.34 -6.79 -5.33
CA PHE A 39 5.10 -7.30 -6.66
C PHE A 39 4.98 -6.17 -7.67
N LEU A 40 4.21 -5.14 -7.34
CA LEU A 40 4.10 -3.96 -8.20
C LEU A 40 5.46 -3.33 -8.45
N GLU A 41 6.20 -3.08 -7.38
CA GLU A 41 7.47 -2.37 -7.47
C GLU A 41 8.51 -3.14 -8.27
N ASN A 42 8.63 -4.43 -8.04
CA ASN A 42 9.76 -5.23 -8.54
C ASN A 42 9.45 -5.99 -9.82
N ILE A 43 8.22 -6.38 -10.04
CA ILE A 43 7.83 -7.20 -11.18
C ILE A 43 7.14 -6.37 -12.25
N ILE A 44 6.11 -5.61 -11.86
CA ILE A 44 5.33 -4.80 -12.82
C ILE A 44 6.12 -3.56 -13.24
N ARG A 45 6.75 -2.88 -12.29
CA ARG A 45 7.55 -1.66 -12.49
C ARG A 45 6.73 -0.52 -13.10
N PRO A 46 5.72 -0.05 -12.36
CA PRO A 46 4.91 1.09 -12.83
C PRO A 46 5.69 2.39 -12.79
N SER A 47 5.14 3.44 -13.39
CA SER A 47 5.75 4.78 -13.33
C SER A 47 5.61 5.40 -11.94
N CYS A 48 4.53 5.09 -11.24
CA CYS A 48 4.32 5.50 -9.85
C CYS A 48 3.28 4.57 -9.22
N ILE A 49 3.21 4.58 -7.89
CA ILE A 49 2.22 3.80 -7.16
C ILE A 49 1.38 4.77 -6.33
N ARG A 50 0.07 4.72 -6.50
CA ARG A 50 -0.87 5.46 -5.67
C ARG A 50 -1.47 4.51 -4.67
N VAL A 51 -1.28 4.81 -3.39
CA VAL A 51 -1.84 4.02 -2.29
C VAL A 51 -3.07 4.73 -1.77
N LEU A 52 -4.22 4.11 -1.93
CA LEU A 52 -5.49 4.62 -1.41
C LEU A 52 -5.70 4.00 -0.04
N ILE A 53 -5.89 4.83 0.98
CA ILE A 53 -6.00 4.36 2.36
C ILE A 53 -7.41 4.60 2.87
N ASN A 54 -8.02 3.54 3.38
CA ASN A 54 -9.31 3.60 4.07
C ASN A 54 -9.26 2.62 5.23
N SER A 55 -8.76 3.10 6.38
CA SER A 55 -8.51 2.25 7.54
C SER A 55 -8.69 3.03 8.82
N GLU A 56 -9.32 2.42 9.80
CA GLU A 56 -9.44 2.99 11.15
C GLU A 56 -8.22 2.71 12.02
N GLY A 57 -7.21 2.03 11.50
CA GLY A 57 -5.99 1.75 12.22
C GLY A 57 -5.93 0.33 12.75
N GLY A 58 -5.06 0.10 13.72
CA GLY A 58 -4.87 -1.22 14.33
C GLY A 58 -3.48 -1.38 14.89
N SER A 59 -2.82 -2.49 14.58
CA SER A 59 -1.53 -2.85 15.16
C SER A 59 -0.40 -1.91 14.75
N VAL A 60 0.29 -1.35 15.74
CA VAL A 60 1.48 -0.53 15.50
C VAL A 60 2.60 -1.38 14.91
N LEU A 61 2.80 -2.56 15.47
CA LEU A 61 3.89 -3.44 15.04
C LEU A 61 3.77 -3.79 13.55
N TYR A 62 2.61 -4.28 13.14
CA TYR A 62 2.42 -4.66 11.74
C TYR A 62 2.31 -3.44 10.83
N GLY A 63 1.73 -2.35 11.32
CA GLY A 63 1.63 -1.13 10.54
C GLY A 63 3.00 -0.53 10.21
N MET A 64 3.97 -0.67 11.10
CA MET A 64 5.32 -0.18 10.82
C MET A 64 5.99 -0.94 9.66
N SER A 65 5.65 -2.21 9.47
CA SER A 65 6.18 -2.95 8.31
C SER A 65 5.65 -2.35 7.01
N THR A 66 4.38 -1.98 6.97
CA THR A 66 3.79 -1.35 5.78
C THR A 66 4.36 0.06 5.58
N TYR A 67 4.54 0.80 6.67
CA TYR A 67 5.21 2.10 6.59
C TYR A 67 6.58 1.97 5.93
N SER A 68 7.39 1.02 6.39
CA SER A 68 8.72 0.81 5.85
C SER A 68 8.69 0.37 4.39
N THR A 69 7.75 -0.49 4.02
CA THR A 69 7.59 -0.93 2.64
C THR A 69 7.35 0.25 1.71
N ILE A 70 6.45 1.15 2.09
CA ILE A 70 6.14 2.33 1.28
C ILE A 70 7.29 3.33 1.29
N ALA A 71 7.83 3.62 2.48
CA ALA A 71 8.86 4.64 2.63
C ALA A 71 10.15 4.28 1.89
N ASN A 72 10.46 2.99 1.78
CA ASN A 72 11.68 2.51 1.13
C ASN A 72 11.48 2.18 -0.35
N ALA A 73 10.32 2.47 -0.91
CA ALA A 73 10.05 2.18 -2.32
C ALA A 73 10.98 3.00 -3.22
N THR A 74 11.46 2.36 -4.28
CA THR A 74 12.30 3.02 -5.27
C THR A 74 11.49 3.71 -6.35
N VAL A 75 10.20 3.39 -6.46
CA VAL A 75 9.28 4.04 -7.37
C VAL A 75 8.55 5.16 -6.63
N ASP A 76 8.17 6.21 -7.35
CA ASP A 76 7.40 7.30 -6.75
C ASP A 76 6.10 6.77 -6.17
N THR A 77 5.82 7.13 -4.92
CA THR A 77 4.67 6.64 -4.19
C THR A 77 3.90 7.79 -3.57
N GLU A 78 2.59 7.82 -3.78
CA GLU A 78 1.70 8.82 -3.22
C GLU A 78 0.62 8.11 -2.40
N CYS A 79 0.38 8.58 -1.18
CA CYS A 79 -0.69 8.03 -0.35
C CYS A 79 -1.84 9.02 -0.30
N ILE A 80 -3.03 8.53 -0.60
CA ILE A 80 -4.26 9.33 -0.66
C ILE A 80 -5.28 8.71 0.28
N ILE A 81 -5.91 9.53 1.12
CA ILE A 81 -6.97 9.05 2.00
C ILE A 81 -8.26 8.93 1.18
N GLU A 82 -8.81 7.72 1.17
CA GLU A 82 -10.08 7.43 0.53
C GLU A 82 -11.04 6.98 1.62
N GLY A 83 -11.72 7.92 2.23
CA GLY A 83 -12.57 7.64 3.38
C GLY A 83 -11.92 8.08 4.67
N VAL A 84 -11.36 7.15 5.43
CA VAL A 84 -10.75 7.47 6.72
C VAL A 84 -9.33 6.91 6.83
N ALA A 85 -8.46 7.66 7.51
CA ALA A 85 -7.15 7.16 7.92
C ALA A 85 -6.94 7.63 9.35
N ALA A 86 -7.09 6.75 10.31
CA ALA A 86 -7.01 7.07 11.72
C ALA A 86 -5.93 6.22 12.40
N SER A 87 -5.37 6.74 13.49
CA SER A 87 -4.40 6.01 14.30
C SER A 87 -3.24 5.52 13.44
N MET A 88 -2.92 4.23 13.46
CA MET A 88 -1.79 3.68 12.70
C MET A 88 -1.91 3.92 11.19
N ALA A 89 -3.13 3.97 10.67
CA ALA A 89 -3.32 4.24 9.24
C ALA A 89 -2.84 5.63 8.84
N SER A 90 -2.96 6.62 9.72
CA SER A 90 -2.45 7.96 9.44
C SER A 90 -0.92 7.99 9.41
N ILE A 91 -0.27 7.13 10.18
CA ILE A 91 1.19 6.99 10.14
C ILE A 91 1.62 6.34 8.83
N ILE A 92 0.93 5.30 8.39
CA ILE A 92 1.20 4.65 7.12
C ILE A 92 1.08 5.66 5.97
N ARG A 93 0.05 6.49 6.01
CA ARG A 93 -0.17 7.52 4.99
C ARG A 93 1.03 8.47 4.88
N ALA A 94 1.67 8.78 6.00
CA ALA A 94 2.81 9.68 6.02
C ALA A 94 4.06 9.10 5.34
N ALA A 95 4.10 7.81 5.07
CA ALA A 95 5.22 7.18 4.38
C ALA A 95 5.26 7.55 2.89
N GLY A 96 4.12 7.94 2.31
CA GLY A 96 4.05 8.39 0.93
C GLY A 96 4.48 9.85 0.79
N LYS A 97 4.62 10.25 -0.44
CA LYS A 97 5.01 11.63 -0.75
C LYS A 97 3.86 12.47 -1.22
#